data_69c27c649e8516404f5c9a2789424f32
#
_entry.id   69c27c649e8516404f5c9a2789424f32
#
_cell.length_a   1.000
_cell.length_b   1.000
_cell.length_c   1.000
_cell.angle_alpha   90.00
_cell.angle_beta   90.00
_cell.angle_gamma   90.00
#
_symmetry.space_group_name_H-M   'P 1'
#
loop_
_entity.id
_entity.type
_entity.pdbx_description
1 polymer ?
#
loop_
_entity_poly.entity_id
_entity_poly.type
_entity_poly.pdbx_seq_one_letter_code
_entity_poly.pdbx_strand_id
1 'polypeptide(L)'
;MKNKIFVFDLDDTLYKEIDFLYSAYREIARWVELKFSLNDIYPFMLKAYENKSDVFSLLIRTYDLPLTKDDLLDMYRLHFPVICLDGDTEGVLNILSLNYKLGMITDGRSITQRNKYRALELDRFIDDNDLVISEEFGSEKPSEKNFLFFQDKYINADFFYIGDNLRKDFITPNRLGWTTICLIDDGRNIHSQDFSCPEIYLPQLAINNLKDLLSLSGKNEDILITKNNYE
;
A
#
# COMPACT_ATOMS: atom_id res chain seq x y z
N MET A 1 1.85 -13.02 28.15
CA MET A 1 2.49 -12.47 26.92
C MET A 1 1.76 -11.19 26.57
N LYS A 2 2.47 -10.14 26.17
CA LYS A 2 1.82 -8.94 25.63
C LYS A 2 1.14 -9.28 24.29
N ASN A 3 0.00 -8.64 24.01
CA ASN A 3 -0.65 -8.78 22.72
C ASN A 3 0.26 -8.15 21.64
N LYS A 4 0.41 -8.81 20.49
CA LYS A 4 1.10 -8.26 19.32
C LYS A 4 0.08 -7.73 18.33
N ILE A 5 0.32 -6.54 17.82
CA ILE A 5 -0.53 -5.88 16.83
C ILE A 5 0.33 -5.63 15.58
N PHE A 6 -0.09 -6.18 14.45
CA PHE A 6 0.58 -5.96 13.16
C PHE A 6 -0.23 -4.97 12.35
N VAL A 7 0.38 -3.82 12.03
CA VAL A 7 -0.25 -2.76 11.25
C VAL A 7 0.47 -2.64 9.91
N PHE A 8 -0.28 -2.74 8.83
CA PHE A 8 0.25 -2.76 7.47
C PHE A 8 -0.05 -1.45 6.74
N ASP A 9 0.87 -1.02 5.89
CA ASP A 9 0.51 -0.22 4.73
C ASP A 9 -0.22 -1.09 3.70
N LEU A 10 -0.83 -0.47 2.70
CA LEU A 10 -1.58 -1.17 1.66
C LEU A 10 -0.79 -1.26 0.35
N ASP A 11 -0.54 -0.10 -0.27
CA ASP A 11 0.04 0.02 -1.60
C ASP A 11 1.52 -0.38 -1.58
N ASP A 12 1.95 -1.22 -2.54
CA ASP A 12 3.30 -1.78 -2.64
C ASP A 12 3.76 -2.59 -1.39
N THR A 13 2.82 -2.86 -0.46
CA THR A 13 3.06 -3.68 0.73
C THR A 13 2.23 -4.97 0.71
N LEU A 14 0.90 -4.90 0.68
CA LEU A 14 0.05 -6.09 0.62
C LEU A 14 -0.24 -6.56 -0.81
N TYR A 15 -0.17 -5.67 -1.76
CA TYR A 15 -0.29 -5.93 -3.20
C TYR A 15 0.54 -4.87 -3.95
N LYS A 16 0.77 -5.05 -5.25
CA LYS A 16 1.54 -4.08 -6.04
C LYS A 16 0.63 -2.98 -6.59
N GLU A 17 0.91 -1.71 -6.26
CA GLU A 17 0.09 -0.57 -6.68
C GLU A 17 0.00 -0.44 -8.21
N ILE A 18 1.01 -0.93 -8.93
CA ILE A 18 1.00 -0.98 -10.40
C ILE A 18 -0.17 -1.80 -10.94
N ASP A 19 -0.65 -2.83 -10.22
CA ASP A 19 -1.78 -3.65 -10.65
C ASP A 19 -3.10 -2.87 -10.55
N PHE A 20 -3.24 -1.96 -9.57
CA PHE A 20 -4.35 -1.00 -9.52
C PHE A 20 -4.33 -0.05 -10.72
N LEU A 21 -3.16 0.51 -11.04
CA LEU A 21 -3.00 1.38 -12.20
C LEU A 21 -3.42 0.67 -13.49
N TYR A 22 -2.95 -0.56 -13.70
CA TYR A 22 -3.32 -1.35 -14.88
C TYR A 22 -4.80 -1.65 -14.94
N SER A 23 -5.44 -1.95 -13.80
CA SER A 23 -6.88 -2.15 -13.71
C SER A 23 -7.65 -0.90 -14.13
N ALA A 24 -7.29 0.27 -13.59
CA ALA A 24 -7.89 1.55 -13.93
C ALA A 24 -7.73 1.90 -15.41
N TYR A 25 -6.53 1.71 -15.95
CA TYR A 25 -6.26 2.02 -17.36
C TYR A 25 -7.06 1.11 -18.31
N ARG A 26 -7.25 -0.18 -17.97
CA ARG A 26 -8.11 -1.07 -18.78
C ARG A 26 -9.56 -0.59 -18.79
N GLU A 27 -10.09 -0.19 -17.64
CA GLU A 27 -11.46 0.30 -17.54
C GLU A 27 -11.66 1.61 -18.32
N ILE A 28 -10.76 2.58 -18.13
CA ILE A 28 -10.78 3.86 -18.85
C ILE A 28 -10.66 3.61 -20.36
N ALA A 29 -9.70 2.80 -20.78
CA ALA A 29 -9.48 2.50 -22.19
C ALA A 29 -10.72 1.88 -22.83
N ARG A 30 -11.29 0.85 -22.20
CA ARG A 30 -12.53 0.20 -22.66
C ARG A 30 -13.68 1.21 -22.82
N TRP A 31 -13.84 2.08 -21.83
CA TRP A 31 -14.90 3.10 -21.87
C TRP A 31 -14.67 4.10 -23.00
N VAL A 32 -13.43 4.60 -23.18
CA VAL A 32 -13.06 5.53 -24.27
C VAL A 32 -13.28 4.88 -25.63
N GLU A 33 -12.82 3.65 -25.81
CA GLU A 33 -12.96 2.88 -27.06
C GLU A 33 -14.43 2.70 -27.45
N LEU A 34 -15.26 2.31 -26.50
CA LEU A 34 -16.69 2.12 -26.74
C LEU A 34 -17.42 3.45 -27.02
N LYS A 35 -17.12 4.49 -26.26
CA LYS A 35 -17.81 5.78 -26.37
C LYS A 35 -17.48 6.55 -27.63
N PHE A 36 -16.22 6.48 -28.07
CA PHE A 36 -15.70 7.29 -29.18
C PHE A 36 -15.37 6.45 -30.43
N SER A 37 -15.68 5.16 -30.42
CA SER A 37 -15.38 4.23 -31.54
C SER A 37 -13.88 4.21 -31.91
N LEU A 38 -13.03 4.21 -30.90
CA LEU A 38 -11.57 4.14 -31.00
C LEU A 38 -11.05 2.73 -30.69
N ASN A 39 -9.78 2.48 -30.99
CA ASN A 39 -9.10 1.23 -30.70
C ASN A 39 -7.70 1.51 -30.13
N ASP A 40 -7.10 0.49 -29.51
CA ASP A 40 -5.72 0.50 -29.02
C ASP A 40 -5.43 1.58 -27.95
N ILE A 41 -6.45 2.00 -27.20
CA ILE A 41 -6.31 3.03 -26.16
C ILE A 41 -5.50 2.49 -24.98
N TYR A 42 -5.73 1.23 -24.56
CA TYR A 42 -4.97 0.65 -23.45
C TYR A 42 -3.45 0.57 -23.74
N PRO A 43 -2.99 -0.01 -24.86
CA PRO A 43 -1.57 0.02 -25.24
C PRO A 43 -0.98 1.43 -25.32
N PHE A 44 -1.76 2.40 -25.84
CA PHE A 44 -1.36 3.80 -25.89
C PHE A 44 -1.10 4.37 -24.49
N MET A 45 -2.03 4.14 -23.54
CA MET A 45 -1.91 4.61 -22.16
C MET A 45 -0.69 3.98 -21.45
N LEU A 46 -0.45 2.68 -21.65
CA LEU A 46 0.73 2.00 -21.08
C LEU A 46 2.02 2.60 -21.61
N LYS A 47 2.13 2.79 -22.92
CA LYS A 47 3.32 3.40 -23.53
C LYS A 47 3.55 4.85 -23.03
N ALA A 48 2.47 5.62 -22.85
CA ALA A 48 2.58 6.96 -22.27
C ALA A 48 3.07 6.93 -20.82
N TYR A 49 2.61 5.96 -20.02
CA TYR A 49 3.07 5.75 -18.65
C TYR A 49 4.55 5.36 -18.58
N GLU A 50 4.99 4.39 -19.38
CA GLU A 50 6.39 3.97 -19.49
C GLU A 50 7.31 5.13 -19.85
N ASN A 51 6.84 6.03 -20.72
CA ASN A 51 7.55 7.26 -21.10
C ASN A 51 7.44 8.38 -20.06
N LYS A 52 6.88 8.12 -18.87
CA LYS A 52 6.68 9.10 -17.80
C LYS A 52 5.90 10.35 -18.25
N SER A 53 5.01 10.21 -19.21
CA SER A 53 4.15 11.28 -19.72
C SER A 53 2.92 11.48 -18.83
N ASP A 54 2.31 12.67 -18.89
CA ASP A 54 0.96 12.86 -18.34
C ASP A 54 -0.05 12.13 -19.24
N VAL A 55 -0.37 10.88 -18.85
CA VAL A 55 -1.15 9.93 -19.66
C VAL A 55 -2.50 10.48 -20.05
N PHE A 56 -3.23 11.08 -19.12
CA PHE A 56 -4.59 11.57 -19.39
C PHE A 56 -4.60 12.80 -20.28
N SER A 57 -3.73 13.76 -20.02
CA SER A 57 -3.60 14.93 -20.90
C SER A 57 -3.12 14.55 -22.30
N LEU A 58 -2.22 13.56 -22.40
CA LEU A 58 -1.74 13.07 -23.70
C LEU A 58 -2.85 12.34 -24.45
N LEU A 59 -3.64 11.49 -23.78
CA LEU A 59 -4.77 10.76 -24.34
C LEU A 59 -5.81 11.75 -24.92
N ILE A 60 -6.25 12.73 -24.12
CA ILE A 60 -7.24 13.74 -24.55
C ILE A 60 -6.77 14.47 -25.79
N ARG A 61 -5.53 14.96 -25.79
CA ARG A 61 -4.96 15.73 -26.90
C ARG A 61 -4.76 14.90 -28.16
N THR A 62 -4.31 13.64 -28.02
CA THR A 62 -3.97 12.79 -29.17
C THR A 62 -5.21 12.37 -29.96
N TYR A 63 -6.32 12.10 -29.25
CA TYR A 63 -7.57 11.64 -29.86
C TYR A 63 -8.65 12.73 -29.92
N ASP A 64 -8.29 13.99 -29.60
CA ASP A 64 -9.21 15.14 -29.57
C ASP A 64 -10.52 14.83 -28.80
N LEU A 65 -10.35 14.24 -27.60
CA LEU A 65 -11.50 13.79 -26.81
C LEU A 65 -12.21 14.99 -26.16
N PRO A 66 -13.54 15.06 -26.20
CA PRO A 66 -14.33 16.09 -25.51
C PRO A 66 -14.44 15.77 -24.00
N LEU A 67 -13.30 15.61 -23.34
CA LEU A 67 -13.13 15.26 -21.93
C LEU A 67 -12.14 16.20 -21.28
N THR A 68 -12.27 16.37 -19.97
CA THR A 68 -11.27 17.01 -19.13
C THR A 68 -10.35 15.96 -18.49
N LYS A 69 -9.20 16.39 -18.00
CA LYS A 69 -8.31 15.53 -17.22
C LYS A 69 -9.00 15.04 -15.94
N ASP A 70 -9.83 15.88 -15.34
CA ASP A 70 -10.54 15.53 -14.10
C ASP A 70 -11.58 14.44 -14.35
N ASP A 71 -12.24 14.40 -15.51
CA ASP A 71 -13.14 13.28 -15.87
C ASP A 71 -12.40 11.93 -15.83
N LEU A 72 -11.20 11.88 -16.41
CA LEU A 72 -10.38 10.65 -16.43
C LEU A 72 -9.78 10.33 -15.05
N LEU A 73 -9.40 11.36 -14.28
CA LEU A 73 -8.95 11.18 -12.91
C LEU A 73 -10.06 10.65 -12.01
N ASP A 74 -11.28 11.10 -12.20
CA ASP A 74 -12.41 10.59 -11.43
C ASP A 74 -12.73 9.14 -11.80
N MET A 75 -12.68 8.78 -13.09
CA MET A 75 -12.77 7.38 -13.50
C MET A 75 -11.66 6.53 -12.85
N TYR A 76 -10.42 7.01 -12.85
CA TYR A 76 -9.28 6.34 -12.21
C TYR A 76 -9.49 6.11 -10.71
N ARG A 77 -10.02 7.10 -10.00
CA ARG A 77 -10.20 7.08 -8.54
C ARG A 77 -11.41 6.28 -8.09
N LEU A 78 -12.48 6.31 -8.89
CA LEU A 78 -13.76 5.74 -8.53
C LEU A 78 -13.93 4.28 -8.95
N HIS A 79 -13.07 3.77 -9.86
CA HIS A 79 -13.23 2.41 -10.37
C HIS A 79 -13.12 1.36 -9.25
N PHE A 80 -13.81 0.24 -9.44
CA PHE A 80 -13.63 -0.92 -8.60
C PHE A 80 -12.53 -1.81 -9.22
N PRO A 81 -11.34 -1.93 -8.58
CA PRO A 81 -10.19 -2.53 -9.25
C PRO A 81 -10.28 -4.05 -9.35
N VAL A 82 -9.74 -4.59 -10.44
CA VAL A 82 -9.51 -6.02 -10.60
C VAL A 82 -8.09 -6.32 -10.14
N ILE A 83 -7.95 -6.52 -8.85
CA ILE A 83 -6.70 -6.85 -8.14
C ILE A 83 -6.95 -8.00 -7.17
N CYS A 84 -5.90 -8.73 -6.80
CA CYS A 84 -5.97 -9.80 -5.81
C CYS A 84 -4.68 -9.84 -4.98
N LEU A 85 -4.77 -10.41 -3.78
CA LEU A 85 -3.59 -10.81 -3.03
C LEU A 85 -2.89 -11.97 -3.77
N ASP A 86 -1.57 -12.02 -3.71
CA ASP A 86 -0.86 -13.24 -4.07
C ASP A 86 -1.02 -14.31 -2.97
N GLY A 87 -0.78 -15.57 -3.33
CA GLY A 87 -1.01 -16.69 -2.41
C GLY A 87 -0.11 -16.67 -1.18
N ASP A 88 1.06 -16.06 -1.27
CA ASP A 88 2.00 -15.92 -0.16
C ASP A 88 1.50 -14.88 0.85
N THR A 89 1.09 -13.72 0.36
CA THR A 89 0.51 -12.65 1.17
C THR A 89 -0.77 -13.10 1.85
N GLU A 90 -1.69 -13.74 1.11
CA GLU A 90 -2.93 -14.27 1.67
C GLU A 90 -2.65 -15.32 2.77
N GLY A 91 -1.69 -16.23 2.54
CA GLY A 91 -1.28 -17.25 3.52
C GLY A 91 -0.72 -16.64 4.80
N VAL A 92 0.11 -15.59 4.68
CA VAL A 92 0.67 -14.86 5.84
C VAL A 92 -0.43 -14.17 6.64
N LEU A 93 -1.33 -13.44 5.97
CA LEU A 93 -2.44 -12.76 6.64
C LEU A 93 -3.37 -13.75 7.36
N ASN A 94 -3.67 -14.90 6.74
CA ASN A 94 -4.43 -15.98 7.38
C ASN A 94 -3.76 -16.44 8.68
N ILE A 95 -2.47 -16.74 8.66
CA ILE A 95 -1.76 -17.24 9.84
C ILE A 95 -1.66 -16.16 10.93
N LEU A 96 -1.35 -14.92 10.56
CA LEU A 96 -1.23 -13.82 11.51
C LEU A 96 -2.58 -13.48 12.16
N SER A 97 -3.68 -13.43 11.40
CA SER A 97 -5.01 -13.08 11.90
C SER A 97 -5.57 -14.10 12.89
N LEU A 98 -5.14 -15.37 12.84
CA LEU A 98 -5.53 -16.40 13.81
C LEU A 98 -4.92 -16.16 15.21
N ASN A 99 -3.77 -15.47 15.28
CA ASN A 99 -3.00 -15.36 16.51
C ASN A 99 -2.85 -13.92 17.02
N TYR A 100 -3.01 -12.94 16.12
CA TYR A 100 -2.73 -11.53 16.41
C TYR A 100 -3.83 -10.65 15.84
N LYS A 101 -3.92 -9.44 16.36
CA LYS A 101 -4.76 -8.40 15.78
C LYS A 101 -4.02 -7.76 14.62
N LEU A 102 -4.72 -7.59 13.49
CA LEU A 102 -4.20 -6.91 12.32
C LEU A 102 -4.88 -5.56 12.16
N GLY A 103 -4.13 -4.57 11.69
CA GLY A 103 -4.62 -3.23 11.36
C GLY A 103 -4.00 -2.72 10.08
N MET A 104 -4.52 -1.60 9.58
CA MET A 104 -4.01 -0.96 8.37
C MET A 104 -3.99 0.57 8.53
N ILE A 105 -2.92 1.19 8.04
CA ILE A 105 -2.84 2.64 7.84
C ILE A 105 -2.46 2.88 6.38
N THR A 106 -3.36 3.47 5.61
CA THR A 106 -3.14 3.75 4.19
C THR A 106 -3.46 5.20 3.86
N ASP A 107 -2.60 5.82 3.04
CA ASP A 107 -2.83 7.17 2.55
C ASP A 107 -3.59 7.14 1.22
N GLY A 108 -4.56 8.02 1.09
CA GLY A 108 -5.31 8.18 -0.14
C GLY A 108 -6.76 8.58 0.08
N ARG A 109 -7.49 8.63 -1.03
CA ARG A 109 -8.92 8.95 -1.02
C ARG A 109 -9.73 7.79 -0.47
N SER A 110 -10.72 8.10 0.35
CA SER A 110 -11.62 7.14 0.98
C SER A 110 -12.16 6.12 -0.01
N ILE A 111 -12.79 6.58 -1.08
CA ILE A 111 -13.41 5.70 -2.07
C ILE A 111 -12.39 4.78 -2.74
N THR A 112 -11.21 5.30 -3.09
CA THR A 112 -10.15 4.52 -3.75
C THR A 112 -9.61 3.43 -2.83
N GLN A 113 -9.23 3.79 -1.60
CA GLN A 113 -8.64 2.83 -0.65
C GLN A 113 -9.68 1.81 -0.17
N ARG A 114 -10.95 2.19 0.00
CA ARG A 114 -12.03 1.26 0.32
C ARG A 114 -12.33 0.28 -0.82
N ASN A 115 -12.28 0.73 -2.07
CA ASN A 115 -12.43 -0.15 -3.23
C ASN A 115 -11.27 -1.15 -3.32
N LYS A 116 -10.02 -0.73 -3.07
CA LYS A 116 -8.86 -1.63 -2.99
C LYS A 116 -9.01 -2.63 -1.84
N TYR A 117 -9.36 -2.17 -0.64
CA TYR A 117 -9.58 -3.01 0.54
C TYR A 117 -10.62 -4.11 0.28
N ARG A 118 -11.75 -3.77 -0.36
CA ARG A 118 -12.80 -4.73 -0.72
C ARG A 118 -12.39 -5.66 -1.84
N ALA A 119 -11.72 -5.16 -2.89
CA ALA A 119 -11.28 -5.97 -4.03
C ALA A 119 -10.23 -7.01 -3.62
N LEU A 120 -9.40 -6.69 -2.63
CA LEU A 120 -8.41 -7.59 -2.03
C LEU A 120 -8.99 -8.49 -0.92
N GLU A 121 -10.30 -8.37 -0.63
CA GLU A 121 -10.99 -9.13 0.42
C GLU A 121 -10.31 -9.03 1.80
N LEU A 122 -9.76 -7.85 2.12
CA LEU A 122 -9.00 -7.64 3.34
C LEU A 122 -9.86 -7.60 4.61
N ASP A 123 -11.18 -7.43 4.48
CA ASP A 123 -12.16 -7.57 5.56
C ASP A 123 -12.17 -8.97 6.19
N ARG A 124 -11.62 -9.97 5.52
CA ARG A 124 -11.39 -11.32 6.07
C ARG A 124 -10.33 -11.33 7.19
N PHE A 125 -9.42 -10.37 7.21
CA PHE A 125 -8.23 -10.34 8.07
C PHE A 125 -8.18 -9.13 8.99
N ILE A 126 -8.63 -7.97 8.51
CA ILE A 126 -8.53 -6.67 9.17
C ILE A 126 -9.93 -6.12 9.35
N ASP A 127 -10.32 -5.87 10.59
CA ASP A 127 -11.60 -5.27 10.94
C ASP A 127 -11.68 -3.81 10.44
N ASP A 128 -12.86 -3.36 9.96
CA ASP A 128 -13.05 -1.98 9.50
C ASP A 128 -12.75 -0.94 10.59
N ASN A 129 -12.90 -1.31 11.86
CA ASN A 129 -12.50 -0.48 13.00
C ASN A 129 -10.98 -0.40 13.22
N ASP A 130 -10.19 -1.18 12.49
CA ASP A 130 -8.73 -1.19 12.50
C ASP A 130 -8.15 -0.75 11.14
N LEU A 131 -8.98 -0.14 10.31
CA LEU A 131 -8.64 0.47 9.04
C LEU A 131 -8.59 2.00 9.18
N VAL A 132 -7.40 2.57 9.01
CA VAL A 132 -7.16 4.02 8.99
C VAL A 132 -6.87 4.44 7.55
N ILE A 133 -7.80 5.17 6.93
CA ILE A 133 -7.63 5.81 5.62
C ILE A 133 -7.43 7.30 5.85
N SER A 134 -6.36 7.88 5.29
CA SER A 134 -5.95 9.25 5.60
C SER A 134 -7.03 10.32 5.34
N GLU A 135 -7.79 10.21 4.24
CA GLU A 135 -8.88 11.15 3.94
C GLU A 135 -10.02 11.07 4.98
N GLU A 136 -10.39 9.87 5.44
CA GLU A 136 -11.43 9.67 6.44
C GLU A 136 -10.99 10.11 7.84
N PHE A 137 -9.72 9.78 8.16
CA PHE A 137 -9.15 10.04 9.48
C PHE A 137 -8.70 11.50 9.66
N GLY A 138 -8.58 12.24 8.54
CA GLY A 138 -8.11 13.62 8.52
C GLY A 138 -6.63 13.76 8.88
N SER A 139 -5.82 12.74 8.60
CA SER A 139 -4.38 12.72 8.87
C SER A 139 -3.70 11.68 7.99
N GLU A 140 -2.56 12.03 7.38
CA GLU A 140 -1.73 11.17 6.55
C GLU A 140 -0.39 10.85 7.22
N LYS A 141 0.27 9.77 6.80
CA LYS A 141 1.63 9.44 7.23
C LYS A 141 2.61 10.53 6.76
N PRO A 142 3.59 10.92 7.55
CA PRO A 142 4.05 10.30 8.80
C PRO A 142 3.46 10.90 10.08
N SER A 143 2.26 11.47 10.09
CA SER A 143 1.63 12.03 11.29
C SER A 143 1.51 10.99 12.42
N GLU A 144 1.83 11.38 13.64
CA GLU A 144 1.72 10.52 14.82
C GLU A 144 0.27 10.08 15.10
N LYS A 145 -0.70 10.89 14.71
CA LYS A 145 -2.12 10.68 14.99
C LYS A 145 -2.61 9.30 14.51
N ASN A 146 -2.13 8.86 13.33
CA ASN A 146 -2.54 7.59 12.73
C ASN A 146 -2.03 6.38 13.55
N PHE A 147 -0.82 6.50 14.10
CA PHE A 147 -0.18 5.45 14.90
C PHE A 147 -0.69 5.45 16.35
N LEU A 148 -0.87 6.65 16.94
CA LEU A 148 -1.43 6.80 18.28
C LEU A 148 -2.84 6.23 18.38
N PHE A 149 -3.64 6.27 17.31
CA PHE A 149 -4.93 5.59 17.25
C PHE A 149 -4.85 4.12 17.68
N PHE A 150 -3.85 3.39 17.22
CA PHE A 150 -3.65 1.99 17.61
C PHE A 150 -3.11 1.87 19.02
N GLN A 151 -2.19 2.73 19.46
CA GLN A 151 -1.65 2.69 20.82
C GLN A 151 -2.73 2.97 21.88
N ASP A 152 -3.61 3.92 21.61
CA ASP A 152 -4.72 4.27 22.50
C ASP A 152 -5.77 3.15 22.56
N LYS A 153 -6.00 2.48 21.43
CA LYS A 153 -6.96 1.39 21.32
C LYS A 153 -6.46 0.09 21.95
N TYR A 154 -5.18 -0.23 21.83
CA TYR A 154 -4.59 -1.49 22.24
C TYR A 154 -3.51 -1.29 23.33
N ILE A 155 -3.95 -0.98 24.53
CA ILE A 155 -3.08 -0.70 25.68
C ILE A 155 -2.20 -1.92 26.02
N ASN A 156 -0.91 -1.68 26.31
CA ASN A 156 0.08 -2.70 26.66
C ASN A 156 0.34 -3.75 25.55
N ALA A 157 0.17 -3.41 24.29
CA ALA A 157 0.54 -4.25 23.16
C ALA A 157 1.96 -3.92 22.66
N ASP A 158 2.57 -4.89 21.97
CA ASP A 158 3.76 -4.68 21.15
C ASP A 158 3.32 -4.46 19.70
N PHE A 159 3.74 -3.35 19.10
CA PHE A 159 3.31 -2.93 17.79
C PHE A 159 4.38 -3.20 16.74
N PHE A 160 3.93 -3.70 15.58
CA PHE A 160 4.74 -3.92 14.40
C PHE A 160 4.14 -3.12 13.25
N TYR A 161 4.95 -2.35 12.56
CA TYR A 161 4.52 -1.64 11.36
C TYR A 161 5.25 -2.19 10.13
N ILE A 162 4.49 -2.59 9.13
CA ILE A 162 4.99 -3.15 7.88
C ILE A 162 4.62 -2.21 6.74
N GLY A 163 5.60 -1.74 5.99
CA GLY A 163 5.41 -0.83 4.87
C GLY A 163 6.54 -0.93 3.85
N ASP A 164 6.50 -0.10 2.83
CA ASP A 164 7.52 -0.06 1.78
C ASP A 164 8.16 1.33 1.62
N ASN A 165 7.48 2.41 2.04
CA ASN A 165 7.86 3.78 1.71
C ASN A 165 8.74 4.41 2.79
N LEU A 166 10.07 4.46 2.54
CA LEU A 166 11.05 5.02 3.46
C LEU A 166 10.78 6.47 3.86
N ARG A 167 10.08 7.24 3.05
CA ARG A 167 9.88 8.67 3.33
C ARG A 167 8.80 8.94 4.37
N LYS A 168 7.87 8.00 4.59
CA LYS A 168 6.69 8.26 5.42
C LYS A 168 6.33 7.13 6.40
N ASP A 169 6.78 5.89 6.16
CA ASP A 169 6.29 4.74 6.90
C ASP A 169 7.02 4.49 8.23
N PHE A 170 8.30 4.85 8.34
CA PHE A 170 9.11 4.37 9.45
C PHE A 170 9.47 5.42 10.49
N ILE A 171 9.55 6.70 10.11
CA ILE A 171 9.99 7.78 11.01
C ILE A 171 9.13 7.87 12.28
N THR A 172 7.83 7.80 12.15
CA THR A 172 6.92 7.96 13.30
C THR A 172 6.82 6.70 14.14
N PRO A 173 6.55 5.50 13.59
CA PRO A 173 6.50 4.30 14.42
C PRO A 173 7.85 4.01 15.09
N ASN A 174 9.00 4.35 14.49
CA ASN A 174 10.30 4.30 15.15
C ASN A 174 10.34 5.17 16.42
N ARG A 175 9.87 6.42 16.32
CA ARG A 175 9.81 7.34 17.47
C ARG A 175 8.88 6.85 18.57
N LEU A 176 7.81 6.17 18.20
CA LEU A 176 6.82 5.62 19.12
C LEU A 176 7.24 4.27 19.72
N GLY A 177 8.42 3.74 19.35
CA GLY A 177 8.96 2.48 19.86
C GLY A 177 8.31 1.23 19.26
N TRP A 178 7.69 1.33 18.08
CA TRP A 178 7.20 0.19 17.33
C TRP A 178 8.35 -0.55 16.65
N THR A 179 8.18 -1.83 16.40
CA THR A 179 9.07 -2.57 15.50
C THR A 179 8.69 -2.26 14.06
N THR A 180 9.63 -1.72 13.29
CA THR A 180 9.38 -1.32 11.90
C THR A 180 10.06 -2.27 10.91
N ILE A 181 9.31 -2.66 9.88
CA ILE A 181 9.71 -3.68 8.92
C ILE A 181 9.42 -3.17 7.51
N CYS A 182 10.46 -3.06 6.68
CA CYS A 182 10.32 -2.69 5.28
C CYS A 182 10.21 -3.93 4.40
N LEU A 183 9.20 -3.99 3.56
CA LEU A 183 9.17 -4.91 2.43
C LEU A 183 10.01 -4.31 1.31
N ILE A 184 11.07 -5.02 0.92
CA ILE A 184 11.99 -4.58 -0.15
C ILE A 184 11.28 -4.68 -1.50
N ASP A 185 11.45 -3.64 -2.32
CA ASP A 185 10.94 -3.59 -3.68
C ASP A 185 11.56 -4.70 -4.55
N ASP A 186 10.70 -5.45 -5.21
CA ASP A 186 11.06 -6.47 -6.19
C ASP A 186 11.24 -5.90 -7.62
N GLY A 187 11.28 -4.58 -7.76
CA GLY A 187 11.36 -3.84 -9.02
C GLY A 187 10.00 -3.47 -9.62
N ARG A 188 8.90 -3.69 -8.89
CA ARG A 188 7.53 -3.41 -9.35
C ARG A 188 6.86 -2.26 -8.61
N ASN A 189 7.47 -1.73 -7.55
CA ASN A 189 6.91 -0.61 -6.80
C ASN A 189 6.85 0.65 -7.67
N ILE A 190 5.80 1.44 -7.51
CA ILE A 190 5.67 2.73 -8.20
C ILE A 190 6.70 3.72 -7.67
N HIS A 191 6.99 3.66 -6.38
CA HIS A 191 7.98 4.51 -5.72
C HIS A 191 9.28 3.74 -5.45
N SER A 192 10.40 4.28 -5.93
CA SER A 192 11.72 3.71 -5.65
C SER A 192 12.08 3.85 -4.17
N GLN A 193 12.69 2.82 -3.62
CA GLN A 193 13.28 2.82 -2.28
C GLN A 193 14.73 3.31 -2.35
N ASP A 194 15.08 4.30 -1.54
CA ASP A 194 16.44 4.83 -1.41
C ASP A 194 16.91 4.74 0.04
N PHE A 195 17.67 3.70 0.33
CA PHE A 195 18.22 3.44 1.68
C PHE A 195 19.40 4.36 2.06
N SER A 196 19.84 5.25 1.18
CA SER A 196 20.83 6.29 1.51
C SER A 196 20.24 7.47 2.30
N CYS A 197 18.94 7.39 2.65
CA CYS A 197 18.26 8.40 3.44
C CYS A 197 18.76 8.45 4.91
N PRO A 198 18.50 9.54 5.67
CA PRO A 198 18.86 9.63 7.08
C PRO A 198 18.29 8.48 7.92
N GLU A 199 19.08 8.01 8.91
CA GLU A 199 18.75 6.83 9.76
C GLU A 199 17.33 6.87 10.36
N ILE A 200 16.81 8.06 10.66
CA ILE A 200 15.46 8.24 11.23
C ILE A 200 14.33 7.73 10.32
N TYR A 201 14.59 7.64 9.01
CA TYR A 201 13.66 7.13 8.01
C TYR A 201 13.84 5.64 7.72
N LEU A 202 14.92 5.05 8.23
CA LEU A 202 15.21 3.62 7.98
C LEU A 202 14.34 2.73 8.87
N PRO A 203 13.87 1.59 8.34
CA PRO A 203 13.22 0.57 9.12
C PRO A 203 14.23 -0.11 10.06
N GLN A 204 13.75 -0.75 11.11
CA GLN A 204 14.60 -1.58 11.98
C GLN A 204 14.95 -2.91 11.32
N LEU A 205 14.05 -3.44 10.49
CA LEU A 205 14.21 -4.68 9.75
C LEU A 205 13.81 -4.50 8.29
N ALA A 206 14.41 -5.29 7.41
CA ALA A 206 14.00 -5.40 6.02
C ALA A 206 13.77 -6.87 5.65
N ILE A 207 12.73 -7.12 4.88
CA ILE A 207 12.33 -8.45 4.41
C ILE A 207 12.10 -8.42 2.91
N ASN A 208 12.41 -9.53 2.24
CA ASN A 208 12.15 -9.67 0.80
C ASN A 208 10.78 -10.27 0.50
N ASN A 209 10.15 -10.91 1.50
CA ASN A 209 8.84 -11.54 1.37
C ASN A 209 8.08 -11.44 2.70
N LEU A 210 6.76 -11.23 2.64
CA LEU A 210 5.91 -11.17 3.82
C LEU A 210 5.95 -12.48 4.65
N LYS A 211 6.29 -13.63 4.06
CA LYS A 211 6.50 -14.90 4.80
C LYS A 211 7.55 -14.78 5.89
N ASP A 212 8.51 -13.89 5.75
CA ASP A 212 9.56 -13.68 6.76
C ASP A 212 8.96 -13.20 8.08
N LEU A 213 7.78 -12.55 8.06
CA LEU A 213 7.05 -12.13 9.26
C LEU A 213 6.69 -13.32 10.16
N LEU A 214 6.42 -14.50 9.60
CA LEU A 214 6.05 -15.68 10.36
C LEU A 214 7.20 -16.14 11.28
N SER A 215 8.44 -15.94 10.85
CA SER A 215 9.62 -16.25 11.66
C SER A 215 9.81 -15.26 12.82
N LEU A 216 9.40 -13.99 12.61
CA LEU A 216 9.47 -12.93 13.62
C LEU A 216 8.34 -13.04 14.65
N SER A 217 7.19 -13.57 14.25
CA SER A 217 6.03 -13.73 15.12
C SER A 217 6.20 -14.84 16.16
N GLY A 218 6.98 -15.89 15.84
CA GLY A 218 7.12 -17.12 16.66
C GLY A 218 8.30 -17.16 17.64
N LYS A 219 9.22 -16.20 17.62
CA LYS A 219 10.40 -16.20 18.49
C LYS A 219 10.22 -15.28 19.69
N ASN A 220 10.46 -15.83 20.90
CA ASN A 220 10.75 -15.07 22.11
C ASN A 220 11.98 -14.18 21.87
N GLU A 221 11.91 -12.95 22.30
CA GLU A 221 12.80 -11.82 22.58
C GLU A 221 14.31 -11.85 22.20
N ASP A 222 14.87 -12.88 21.57
CA ASP A 222 16.32 -13.03 21.29
C ASP A 222 16.72 -12.98 19.81
N ILE A 223 15.95 -12.32 18.94
CA ILE A 223 16.44 -12.05 17.61
C ILE A 223 17.20 -10.75 17.63
N LEU A 224 18.50 -10.89 17.78
CA LEU A 224 19.52 -9.89 17.52
C LEU A 224 19.13 -9.02 16.31
N ILE A 225 18.96 -7.74 16.60
CA ILE A 225 18.98 -6.66 15.64
C ILE A 225 20.30 -6.78 14.88
N THR A 226 20.33 -7.46 13.75
CA THR A 226 21.42 -7.34 12.83
C THR A 226 21.25 -5.99 12.12
N LYS A 227 21.76 -4.94 12.78
CA LYS A 227 22.20 -3.73 12.08
C LYS A 227 23.21 -4.20 11.02
N ASN A 228 22.95 -3.79 9.79
CA ASN A 228 23.80 -3.95 8.61
C ASN A 228 23.55 -5.21 7.76
N ASN A 229 22.62 -5.09 6.83
CA ASN A 229 22.68 -5.79 5.54
C ASN A 229 22.06 -4.88 4.47
N TYR A 230 22.59 -3.67 4.34
CA TYR A 230 22.33 -2.79 3.19
C TYR A 230 23.62 -2.70 2.33
N GLU A 231 24.13 -3.86 1.86
CA GLU A 231 25.11 -3.92 0.78
C GLU A 231 24.49 -4.52 -0.49
#